data_c01597394355cd8ee08841a909d37921
#
_entry.id   c01597394355cd8ee08841a909d37921
#
_cell.length_a   1.000
_cell.length_b   1.000
_cell.length_c   1.000
_cell.angle_alpha   90.00
_cell.angle_beta   90.00
_cell.angle_gamma   90.00
#
_symmetry.space_group_name_H-M   'P 1'
#
loop_
_entity.id
_entity.type
_entity.pdbx_description
1 polymer ?
#
loop_
_entity_poly.entity_id
_entity_poly.type
_entity_poly.pdbx_seq_one_letter_code
_entity_poly.pdbx_strand_id
1 'polypeptide(L)'
;MDVAVLDPPAGRALTVDPSWRSFTSVQGGLVVGHLLAAAADLSGATPRAVTAHLLAGVEPAVEASVAATPDRVGTTGSVRATMSQHGRVAAVAQVLTLARPASPVAETAPVAVPPVSDGVPFALPRDLVPIADHTSIRALGPSRPLGGGTDPRLTAWVRIDGDLEPLVQLGVLLDALPPSLFAVRTTPAALPTVELTAHLAGPTPAGGAWVFVDQVTTWADGDIAVDDAELRAEDGSLVARARQTRRLLSR
;
A
#
# COMPACT_ATOMS: atom_id res chain seq x y z
N MET A 1 -26.22 21.31 2.46
CA MET A 1 -26.27 20.16 3.38
C MET A 1 -24.94 20.17 4.10
N ASP A 2 -24.91 20.73 5.32
CA ASP A 2 -23.68 20.80 6.11
C ASP A 2 -23.31 19.38 6.54
N VAL A 3 -22.22 18.86 6.00
CA VAL A 3 -21.63 17.61 6.48
C VAL A 3 -21.02 17.94 7.84
N ALA A 4 -21.57 17.36 8.91
CA ALA A 4 -20.96 17.46 10.22
C ALA A 4 -19.54 16.89 10.14
N VAL A 5 -18.53 17.75 10.23
CA VAL A 5 -17.14 17.34 10.39
C VAL A 5 -17.02 16.82 11.81
N LEU A 6 -16.93 15.49 11.96
CA LEU A 6 -16.62 14.89 13.25
C LEU A 6 -15.19 15.27 13.63
N ASP A 7 -15.00 15.72 14.87
CA ASP A 7 -13.65 15.94 15.39
C ASP A 7 -12.84 14.63 15.30
N PRO A 8 -11.61 14.66 14.79
CA PRO A 8 -10.78 13.47 14.73
C PRO A 8 -10.53 12.93 16.15
N PRO A 9 -10.55 11.60 16.35
CA PRO A 9 -10.24 11.01 17.63
C PRO A 9 -8.82 11.38 18.05
N ALA A 10 -8.57 11.55 19.36
CA ALA A 10 -7.24 11.74 19.90
C ALA A 10 -6.34 10.57 19.51
N GLY A 11 -5.17 10.85 18.95
CA GLY A 11 -4.28 9.83 18.41
C GLY A 11 -2.81 10.10 18.72
N ARG A 12 -1.95 9.16 18.33
CA ARG A 12 -0.49 9.30 18.40
C ARG A 12 -0.01 10.30 17.34
N ALA A 13 0.79 11.27 17.75
CA ALA A 13 1.47 12.16 16.80
C ALA A 13 2.48 11.40 15.95
N LEU A 14 2.53 11.74 14.66
CA LEU A 14 3.43 11.20 13.67
C LEU A 14 3.91 12.32 12.76
N THR A 15 5.23 12.39 12.53
CA THR A 15 5.79 13.24 11.47
C THR A 15 6.55 12.35 10.51
N VAL A 16 6.21 12.43 9.22
CA VAL A 16 6.85 11.62 8.17
C VAL A 16 7.95 12.43 7.51
N ASP A 17 9.15 11.81 7.37
CA ASP A 17 10.26 12.44 6.67
C ASP A 17 9.92 12.69 5.19
N PRO A 18 10.31 13.85 4.60
CA PRO A 18 10.05 14.20 3.21
C PRO A 18 10.56 13.20 2.17
N SER A 19 11.54 12.38 2.50
CA SER A 19 12.03 11.31 1.62
C SER A 19 11.00 10.20 1.35
N TRP A 20 9.96 10.08 2.19
CA TRP A 20 8.83 9.16 1.98
C TRP A 20 7.70 9.75 1.12
N ARG A 21 7.97 10.83 0.42
CA ARG A 21 7.02 11.48 -0.47
C ARG A 21 6.92 10.77 -1.81
N SER A 22 5.70 10.69 -2.34
CA SER A 22 5.39 10.33 -3.71
C SER A 22 4.63 11.50 -4.34
N PHE A 23 5.20 12.13 -5.35
CA PHE A 23 4.73 13.39 -5.95
C PHE A 23 4.62 14.52 -4.90
N THR A 24 3.42 14.86 -4.47
CA THR A 24 3.16 16.02 -3.59
C THR A 24 2.85 15.65 -2.14
N SER A 25 2.64 14.38 -1.84
CA SER A 25 2.22 13.89 -0.51
C SER A 25 3.02 12.67 -0.07
N VAL A 26 2.92 12.32 1.19
CA VAL A 26 3.39 11.04 1.72
C VAL A 26 2.80 9.90 0.88
N GLN A 27 3.60 8.86 0.60
CA GLN A 27 3.17 7.70 -0.18
C GLN A 27 1.96 7.02 0.47
N GLY A 28 0.95 6.68 -0.34
CA GLY A 28 -0.33 6.16 0.16
C GLY A 28 -0.21 4.87 0.95
N GLY A 29 0.65 3.95 0.50
CA GLY A 29 0.93 2.71 1.20
C GLY A 29 1.58 2.93 2.58
N LEU A 30 2.45 3.92 2.75
CA LEU A 30 3.00 4.29 4.05
C LEU A 30 1.89 4.73 5.01
N VAL A 31 0.94 5.54 4.53
CA VAL A 31 -0.24 5.95 5.30
C VAL A 31 -1.05 4.72 5.74
N VAL A 32 -1.34 3.81 4.82
CA VAL A 32 -2.07 2.56 5.12
C VAL A 32 -1.31 1.70 6.12
N GLY A 33 0.02 1.61 6.00
CA GLY A 33 0.87 0.89 6.94
C GLY A 33 0.76 1.41 8.37
N HIS A 34 0.76 2.73 8.56
CA HIS A 34 0.56 3.32 9.88
C HIS A 34 -0.86 3.07 10.44
N LEU A 35 -1.88 3.03 9.59
CA LEU A 35 -3.24 2.67 10.01
C LEU A 35 -3.33 1.18 10.43
N LEU A 36 -2.65 0.28 9.71
CA LEU A 36 -2.52 -1.14 10.06
C LEU A 36 -1.80 -1.32 11.40
N ALA A 37 -0.68 -0.63 11.61
CA ALA A 37 0.09 -0.67 12.85
C ALA A 37 -0.74 -0.19 14.04
N ALA A 38 -1.43 0.94 13.91
CA ALA A 38 -2.29 1.47 14.98
C ALA A 38 -3.45 0.50 15.33
N ALA A 39 -4.01 -0.20 14.34
CA ALA A 39 -5.05 -1.19 14.58
C ALA A 39 -4.50 -2.44 15.27
N ALA A 40 -3.29 -2.89 14.91
CA ALA A 40 -2.60 -4.00 15.56
C ALA A 40 -2.25 -3.68 17.01
N ASP A 41 -1.68 -2.51 17.27
CA ASP A 41 -1.32 -2.04 18.60
C ASP A 41 -2.54 -1.99 19.53
N LEU A 42 -3.65 -1.41 19.04
CA LEU A 42 -4.87 -1.31 19.81
C LEU A 42 -5.49 -2.67 20.14
N SER A 43 -5.52 -3.59 19.17
CA SER A 43 -6.18 -4.88 19.32
C SER A 43 -5.31 -5.96 19.94
N GLY A 44 -4.00 -5.81 19.93
CA GLY A 44 -3.03 -6.87 20.28
C GLY A 44 -3.14 -8.09 19.37
N ALA A 45 -3.66 -7.92 18.14
CA ALA A 45 -3.99 -9.01 17.22
C ALA A 45 -3.43 -8.76 15.82
N THR A 46 -3.28 -9.83 15.03
CA THR A 46 -2.70 -9.76 13.69
C THR A 46 -3.72 -9.23 12.68
N PRO A 47 -3.44 -8.14 11.94
CA PRO A 47 -4.23 -7.71 10.81
C PRO A 47 -4.31 -8.79 9.72
N ARG A 48 -5.49 -9.00 9.16
CA ARG A 48 -5.75 -9.98 8.09
C ARG A 48 -6.41 -9.38 6.86
N ALA A 49 -7.10 -8.26 7.01
CA ALA A 49 -7.58 -7.49 5.89
C ALA A 49 -7.67 -6.02 6.27
N VAL A 50 -7.56 -5.17 5.28
CA VAL A 50 -7.75 -3.74 5.39
C VAL A 50 -8.52 -3.23 4.19
N THR A 51 -9.44 -2.29 4.41
CA THR A 51 -10.00 -1.41 3.39
C THR A 51 -9.75 0.02 3.84
N ALA A 52 -8.98 0.75 3.05
CA ALA A 52 -8.58 2.12 3.37
C ALA A 52 -9.02 3.09 2.27
N HIS A 53 -9.54 4.25 2.65
CA HIS A 53 -9.80 5.38 1.76
C HIS A 53 -8.78 6.47 2.04
N LEU A 54 -8.09 6.92 1.00
CA LEU A 54 -7.13 8.02 1.01
C LEU A 54 -7.88 9.27 0.52
N LEU A 55 -8.32 10.08 1.47
CA LEU A 55 -9.25 11.21 1.23
C LEU A 55 -8.53 12.51 0.88
N ALA A 56 -7.31 12.67 1.41
CA ALA A 56 -6.46 13.83 1.14
C ALA A 56 -4.98 13.42 1.23
N GLY A 57 -4.12 14.14 0.53
CA GLY A 57 -2.67 13.99 0.66
C GLY A 57 -2.20 14.38 2.06
N VAL A 58 -1.33 13.58 2.66
CA VAL A 58 -0.64 13.89 3.91
C VAL A 58 0.64 14.65 3.57
N GLU A 59 0.81 15.85 4.13
CA GLU A 59 2.02 16.65 3.95
C GLU A 59 3.19 16.05 4.75
N PRO A 60 4.34 15.80 4.11
CA PRO A 60 5.54 15.38 4.83
C PRO A 60 6.09 16.54 5.69
N ALA A 61 6.86 16.21 6.72
CA ALA A 61 7.44 17.11 7.71
C ALA A 61 6.42 17.93 8.54
N VAL A 62 5.13 17.67 8.38
CA VAL A 62 4.05 18.26 9.17
C VAL A 62 3.44 17.19 10.05
N GLU A 63 3.19 17.51 11.32
CA GLU A 63 2.59 16.59 12.26
C GLU A 63 1.20 16.12 11.78
N ALA A 64 1.00 14.82 11.79
CA ALA A 64 -0.28 14.15 11.63
C ALA A 64 -0.62 13.36 12.90
N SER A 65 -1.87 13.04 13.09
CA SER A 65 -2.36 12.21 14.19
C SER A 65 -2.90 10.90 13.64
N VAL A 66 -2.46 9.76 14.21
CA VAL A 66 -2.98 8.43 13.90
C VAL A 66 -3.72 7.90 15.10
N ALA A 67 -5.02 7.60 14.93
CA ALA A 67 -5.87 7.07 15.98
C ALA A 67 -6.54 5.78 15.54
N ALA A 68 -6.81 4.89 16.49
CA ALA A 68 -7.57 3.68 16.26
C ALA A 68 -8.72 3.57 17.27
N THR A 69 -9.84 3.01 16.84
CA THR A 69 -11.03 2.79 17.67
C THR A 69 -11.57 1.38 17.39
N PRO A 70 -11.75 0.55 18.41
CA PRO A 70 -12.26 -0.78 18.20
C PRO A 70 -13.79 -0.74 17.98
N ASP A 71 -14.28 -1.41 16.95
CA ASP A 71 -15.69 -1.76 16.84
C ASP A 71 -15.94 -3.05 17.63
N ARG A 72 -14.94 -3.96 17.59
CA ARG A 72 -14.93 -5.21 18.34
C ARG A 72 -13.50 -5.69 18.57
N VAL A 73 -13.20 -6.17 19.77
CA VAL A 73 -11.97 -6.88 20.11
C VAL A 73 -12.34 -8.31 20.53
N GLY A 74 -11.55 -9.29 20.09
CA GLY A 74 -11.78 -10.70 20.39
C GLY A 74 -11.03 -11.62 19.44
N THR A 75 -11.42 -12.88 19.32
CA THR A 75 -10.81 -13.85 18.39
C THR A 75 -10.84 -13.32 16.95
N THR A 76 -11.95 -12.71 16.55
CA THR A 76 -12.08 -11.90 15.33
C THR A 76 -12.41 -10.49 15.79
N GLY A 77 -11.54 -9.56 15.47
CA GLY A 77 -11.68 -8.14 15.80
C GLY A 77 -11.93 -7.29 14.57
N SER A 78 -12.46 -6.10 14.78
CA SER A 78 -12.65 -5.06 13.77
C SER A 78 -12.26 -3.72 14.38
N VAL A 79 -11.34 -3.01 13.72
CA VAL A 79 -10.79 -1.76 14.21
C VAL A 79 -10.87 -0.71 13.11
N ARG A 80 -11.41 0.45 13.45
CA ARG A 80 -11.30 1.65 12.61
C ARG A 80 -10.03 2.40 12.95
N ALA A 81 -9.24 2.71 11.93
CA ALA A 81 -8.06 3.55 12.09
C ALA A 81 -8.22 4.83 11.24
N THR A 82 -7.70 5.94 11.73
CA THR A 82 -7.85 7.25 11.09
C THR A 82 -6.53 7.99 11.15
N MET A 83 -6.11 8.58 10.04
CA MET A 83 -5.03 9.56 10.00
C MET A 83 -5.61 10.94 9.73
N SER A 84 -5.23 11.92 10.55
CA SER A 84 -5.71 13.30 10.46
C SER A 84 -4.53 14.26 10.43
N GLN A 85 -4.68 15.35 9.68
CA GLN A 85 -3.71 16.43 9.60
C GLN A 85 -4.43 17.77 9.40
N HIS A 86 -3.94 18.86 9.96
CA HIS A 86 -4.60 20.19 9.89
C HIS A 86 -6.06 20.17 10.37
N GLY A 87 -6.39 19.33 11.36
CA GLY A 87 -7.77 19.19 11.85
C GLY A 87 -8.72 18.49 10.88
N ARG A 88 -8.22 17.84 9.83
CA ARG A 88 -9.02 17.11 8.83
C ARG A 88 -8.61 15.67 8.74
N VAL A 89 -9.56 14.79 8.48
CA VAL A 89 -9.29 13.40 8.20
C VAL A 89 -8.65 13.27 6.81
N ALA A 90 -7.43 12.75 6.76
CA ALA A 90 -6.68 12.50 5.52
C ALA A 90 -6.87 11.07 5.00
N ALA A 91 -6.99 10.10 5.92
CA ALA A 91 -7.24 8.71 5.56
C ALA A 91 -8.05 7.99 6.65
N VAL A 92 -8.84 7.00 6.23
CA VAL A 92 -9.58 6.09 7.12
C VAL A 92 -9.34 4.66 6.68
N ALA A 93 -9.33 3.73 7.63
CA ALA A 93 -9.25 2.31 7.34
C ALA A 93 -10.17 1.51 8.26
N GLN A 94 -10.73 0.42 7.71
CA GLN A 94 -11.35 -0.65 8.47
C GLN A 94 -10.42 -1.86 8.41
N VAL A 95 -9.97 -2.34 9.58
CA VAL A 95 -9.00 -3.42 9.70
C VAL A 95 -9.63 -4.61 10.40
N LEU A 96 -9.63 -5.76 9.72
CA LEU A 96 -9.98 -7.05 10.32
C LEU A 96 -8.74 -7.62 11.02
N THR A 97 -8.87 -8.00 12.28
CA THR A 97 -7.80 -8.61 13.08
C THR A 97 -8.18 -9.98 13.63
N LEU A 98 -7.19 -10.89 13.77
CA LEU A 98 -7.36 -12.20 14.37
C LEU A 98 -6.38 -12.37 15.54
N ALA A 99 -6.91 -12.65 16.74
CA ALA A 99 -6.13 -12.82 17.96
C ALA A 99 -5.33 -14.14 18.01
N ARG A 100 -5.76 -15.16 17.26
CA ARG A 100 -5.07 -16.45 17.18
C ARG A 100 -5.03 -16.91 15.73
N PRO A 101 -3.89 -17.46 15.27
CA PRO A 101 -3.90 -18.22 14.04
C PRO A 101 -4.78 -19.46 14.27
N ALA A 102 -5.81 -19.64 13.45
CA ALA A 102 -6.52 -20.91 13.41
C ALA A 102 -5.55 -21.99 12.92
N SER A 103 -5.74 -23.24 13.34
CA SER A 103 -5.12 -24.36 12.63
C SER A 103 -5.51 -24.26 11.15
N PRO A 104 -4.56 -24.35 10.21
CA PRO A 104 -4.88 -24.19 8.81
C PRO A 104 -5.89 -25.25 8.39
N VAL A 105 -7.02 -24.80 7.85
CA VAL A 105 -8.01 -25.70 7.22
C VAL A 105 -7.46 -26.19 5.88
N ALA A 106 -6.69 -25.34 5.22
CA ALA A 106 -5.94 -25.64 4.00
C ALA A 106 -4.78 -24.65 3.88
N GLU A 107 -3.68 -25.09 3.29
CA GLU A 107 -2.56 -24.25 2.94
C GLU A 107 -2.54 -24.01 1.43
N THR A 108 -2.42 -22.75 1.03
CA THR A 108 -2.17 -22.43 -0.37
C THR A 108 -0.73 -22.77 -0.68
N ALA A 109 -0.50 -23.70 -1.60
CA ALA A 109 0.85 -24.05 -2.02
C ALA A 109 1.58 -22.81 -2.58
N PRO A 110 2.88 -22.68 -2.31
CA PRO A 110 3.71 -21.66 -2.97
C PRO A 110 3.62 -21.79 -4.49
N VAL A 111 3.64 -20.66 -5.17
CA VAL A 111 3.67 -20.59 -6.64
C VAL A 111 5.07 -20.17 -7.06
N ALA A 112 5.63 -20.87 -8.04
CA ALA A 112 6.94 -20.52 -8.57
C ALA A 112 6.96 -19.07 -9.06
N VAL A 113 7.92 -18.27 -8.58
CA VAL A 113 8.18 -16.92 -9.00
C VAL A 113 9.53 -16.84 -9.71
N PRO A 114 9.73 -15.91 -10.65
CA PRO A 114 11.03 -15.75 -11.31
C PRO A 114 12.11 -15.40 -10.27
N PRO A 115 13.38 -15.86 -10.46
CA PRO A 115 14.48 -15.43 -9.59
C PRO A 115 14.66 -13.91 -9.58
N VAL A 116 15.09 -13.34 -8.46
CA VAL A 116 15.39 -11.90 -8.33
C VAL A 116 16.43 -11.44 -9.37
N SER A 117 17.38 -12.31 -9.73
CA SER A 117 18.41 -12.06 -10.74
C SER A 117 17.88 -11.79 -12.13
N ASP A 118 16.70 -12.31 -12.48
CA ASP A 118 16.08 -12.12 -13.80
C ASP A 118 15.50 -10.69 -13.97
N GLY A 119 15.28 -9.99 -12.85
CA GLY A 119 14.79 -8.63 -12.88
C GLY A 119 15.88 -7.63 -13.27
N VAL A 120 15.54 -6.65 -14.08
CA VAL A 120 16.40 -5.54 -14.49
C VAL A 120 16.20 -4.36 -13.52
N PRO A 121 17.27 -3.75 -12.98
CA PRO A 121 17.12 -2.57 -12.13
C PRO A 121 16.28 -1.49 -12.79
N PHE A 122 15.32 -0.98 -12.06
CA PHE A 122 14.42 0.08 -12.50
C PHE A 122 14.35 1.17 -11.41
N ALA A 123 14.61 2.41 -11.77
CA ALA A 123 14.56 3.54 -10.85
C ALA A 123 13.37 4.45 -11.18
N LEU A 124 12.62 4.80 -10.15
CA LEU A 124 11.63 5.87 -10.22
C LEU A 124 12.33 7.24 -10.27
N PRO A 125 11.72 8.27 -10.89
CA PRO A 125 12.30 9.61 -10.95
C PRO A 125 12.33 10.26 -9.56
N ARG A 126 13.49 10.32 -8.92
CA ARG A 126 13.69 10.77 -7.53
C ARG A 126 13.13 12.16 -7.25
N ASP A 127 13.26 13.07 -8.21
CA ASP A 127 12.75 14.45 -8.07
C ASP A 127 11.24 14.50 -7.87
N LEU A 128 10.50 13.56 -8.49
CA LEU A 128 9.06 13.46 -8.41
C LEU A 128 8.58 12.49 -7.33
N VAL A 129 9.38 11.46 -7.07
CA VAL A 129 9.05 10.32 -6.21
C VAL A 129 10.23 10.03 -5.28
N PRO A 130 10.50 10.87 -4.27
CA PRO A 130 11.65 10.71 -3.36
C PRO A 130 11.70 9.36 -2.63
N ILE A 131 10.56 8.69 -2.42
CA ILE A 131 10.51 7.32 -1.88
C ILE A 131 11.40 6.34 -2.67
N ALA A 132 11.79 6.69 -3.89
CA ALA A 132 12.78 5.93 -4.67
C ALA A 132 14.12 5.76 -3.95
N ASP A 133 14.44 6.59 -2.97
CA ASP A 133 15.64 6.43 -2.14
C ASP A 133 15.51 5.30 -1.10
N HIS A 134 14.28 4.89 -0.81
CA HIS A 134 13.94 3.82 0.12
C HIS A 134 13.48 2.54 -0.57
N THR A 135 13.47 2.51 -1.90
CA THR A 135 12.96 1.36 -2.64
C THR A 135 13.95 0.88 -3.69
N SER A 136 14.25 -0.40 -3.69
CA SER A 136 14.95 -1.08 -4.78
C SER A 136 13.94 -1.83 -5.63
N ILE A 137 13.89 -1.57 -6.94
CA ILE A 137 12.96 -2.22 -7.85
C ILE A 137 13.76 -2.93 -8.96
N ARG A 138 13.39 -4.17 -9.25
CA ARG A 138 13.91 -4.94 -10.38
C ARG A 138 12.72 -5.37 -11.24
N ALA A 139 12.52 -4.67 -12.35
CA ALA A 139 11.41 -4.92 -13.26
C ALA A 139 11.58 -6.22 -14.03
N LEU A 140 10.51 -6.98 -14.16
CA LEU A 140 10.43 -8.23 -14.90
C LEU A 140 9.61 -8.05 -16.20
N GLY A 141 9.82 -8.94 -17.15
CA GLY A 141 9.13 -8.88 -18.43
C GLY A 141 9.44 -7.62 -19.26
N PRO A 142 8.71 -7.39 -20.35
CA PRO A 142 8.94 -6.26 -21.26
C PRO A 142 8.27 -4.96 -20.83
N SER A 143 7.19 -5.02 -20.03
CA SER A 143 6.38 -3.86 -19.65
C SER A 143 7.16 -2.88 -18.77
N ARG A 144 7.06 -1.61 -19.07
CA ARG A 144 7.65 -0.51 -18.27
C ARG A 144 6.66 0.63 -18.18
N PRO A 145 6.62 1.37 -17.08
CA PRO A 145 5.82 2.58 -17.00
C PRO A 145 6.15 3.54 -18.14
N LEU A 146 5.13 4.03 -18.82
CA LEU A 146 5.18 4.92 -19.99
C LEU A 146 5.86 4.30 -21.23
N GLY A 147 5.93 2.97 -21.28
CA GLY A 147 6.51 2.23 -22.40
C GLY A 147 5.62 2.10 -23.64
N GLY A 148 4.33 2.46 -23.54
CA GLY A 148 3.39 2.34 -24.66
C GLY A 148 3.11 0.90 -25.10
N GLY A 149 3.19 -0.06 -24.16
CA GLY A 149 2.87 -1.46 -24.41
C GLY A 149 1.38 -1.72 -24.62
N THR A 150 1.01 -2.99 -24.74
CA THR A 150 -0.38 -3.42 -24.94
C THR A 150 -1.01 -4.11 -23.73
N ASP A 151 -0.18 -4.52 -22.76
CA ASP A 151 -0.61 -5.18 -21.52
C ASP A 151 -0.46 -4.20 -20.34
N PRO A 152 -1.54 -3.82 -19.66
CA PRO A 152 -1.53 -2.92 -18.52
C PRO A 152 -1.05 -3.65 -17.24
N ARG A 153 0.08 -4.36 -17.32
CA ARG A 153 0.68 -5.14 -16.24
C ARG A 153 2.09 -4.66 -15.96
N LEU A 154 2.40 -4.55 -14.68
CA LEU A 154 3.75 -4.32 -14.17
C LEU A 154 4.11 -5.45 -13.22
N THR A 155 5.24 -6.12 -13.48
CA THR A 155 5.76 -7.19 -12.65
C THR A 155 7.17 -6.83 -12.23
N ALA A 156 7.46 -6.93 -10.93
CA ALA A 156 8.77 -6.57 -10.40
C ALA A 156 9.07 -7.28 -9.08
N TRP A 157 10.35 -7.39 -8.78
CA TRP A 157 10.82 -7.54 -7.42
C TRP A 157 10.97 -6.17 -6.79
N VAL A 158 10.45 -6.02 -5.57
CA VAL A 158 10.53 -4.79 -4.78
C VAL A 158 11.14 -5.10 -3.43
N ARG A 159 12.03 -4.26 -2.99
CA ARG A 159 12.62 -4.30 -1.64
C ARG A 159 12.55 -2.91 -1.04
N ILE A 160 12.16 -2.83 0.22
CA ILE A 160 12.22 -1.60 0.97
C ILE A 160 13.57 -1.55 1.69
N ASP A 161 14.33 -0.51 1.43
CA ASP A 161 15.62 -0.23 2.04
C ASP A 161 15.39 0.71 3.24
N GLY A 162 15.74 0.27 4.44
CA GLY A 162 15.52 1.02 5.68
C GLY A 162 14.82 0.19 6.75
N ASP A 163 14.81 0.75 7.95
CA ASP A 163 14.23 0.11 9.14
C ASP A 163 12.82 0.66 9.38
N LEU A 164 11.83 0.04 8.77
CA LEU A 164 10.42 0.32 9.01
C LEU A 164 9.81 -0.77 9.90
N GLU A 165 8.86 -0.35 10.73
CA GLU A 165 7.98 -1.29 11.40
C GLU A 165 7.32 -2.24 10.37
N PRO A 166 7.23 -3.56 10.65
CA PRO A 166 6.81 -4.55 9.66
C PRO A 166 5.48 -4.25 8.95
N LEU A 167 4.46 -3.78 9.67
CA LEU A 167 3.17 -3.43 9.07
C LEU A 167 3.24 -2.15 8.23
N VAL A 168 4.11 -1.20 8.61
CA VAL A 168 4.36 0.00 7.82
C VAL A 168 5.07 -0.37 6.52
N GLN A 169 6.09 -1.22 6.59
CA GLN A 169 6.76 -1.77 5.41
C GLN A 169 5.78 -2.50 4.48
N LEU A 170 4.91 -3.35 5.04
CA LEU A 170 3.89 -4.04 4.25
C LEU A 170 2.97 -3.05 3.53
N GLY A 171 2.53 -2.00 4.22
CA GLY A 171 1.74 -0.94 3.60
C GLY A 171 2.45 -0.31 2.41
N VAL A 172 3.74 0.03 2.55
CA VAL A 172 4.56 0.56 1.43
C VAL A 172 4.61 -0.42 0.27
N LEU A 173 4.82 -1.72 0.54
CA LEU A 173 4.88 -2.76 -0.50
C LEU A 173 3.56 -2.91 -1.26
N LEU A 174 2.41 -2.74 -0.60
CA LEU A 174 1.09 -2.81 -1.22
C LEU A 174 0.86 -1.72 -2.28
N ASP A 175 1.60 -0.60 -2.20
CA ASP A 175 1.48 0.57 -3.10
C ASP A 175 2.84 0.97 -3.70
N ALA A 176 3.76 0.00 -3.86
CA ALA A 176 5.14 0.28 -4.26
C ALA A 176 5.33 0.52 -5.76
N LEU A 177 4.48 -0.05 -6.60
CA LEU A 177 4.56 0.14 -8.04
C LEU A 177 3.68 1.31 -8.50
N PRO A 178 4.09 2.01 -9.57
CA PRO A 178 3.20 2.99 -10.21
C PRO A 178 1.94 2.31 -10.76
N PRO A 179 0.89 3.08 -11.12
CA PRO A 179 -0.30 2.52 -11.74
C PRO A 179 0.04 1.63 -12.93
N SER A 180 -0.50 0.41 -12.98
CA SER A 180 -0.20 -0.54 -14.07
C SER A 180 -0.71 -0.05 -15.42
N LEU A 181 -1.72 0.83 -15.42
CA LEU A 181 -2.18 1.53 -16.61
C LEU A 181 -1.04 2.30 -17.32
N PHE A 182 0.02 2.68 -16.60
CA PHE A 182 1.17 3.35 -17.21
C PHE A 182 1.96 2.45 -18.14
N ALA A 183 1.85 1.14 -18.05
CA ALA A 183 2.51 0.22 -18.99
C ALA A 183 2.04 0.43 -20.44
N VAL A 184 0.77 0.81 -20.64
CA VAL A 184 0.18 1.04 -21.96
C VAL A 184 0.13 2.53 -22.37
N ARG A 185 0.57 3.42 -21.49
CA ARG A 185 0.63 4.86 -21.77
C ARG A 185 2.02 5.30 -22.19
N THR A 186 2.09 6.42 -22.88
CA THR A 186 3.35 7.10 -23.26
C THR A 186 3.53 8.44 -22.54
N THR A 187 2.47 8.92 -21.89
CA THR A 187 2.48 10.19 -21.17
C THR A 187 2.01 9.99 -19.73
N PRO A 188 2.65 10.65 -18.74
CA PRO A 188 2.22 10.55 -17.36
C PRO A 188 0.86 11.22 -17.14
N ALA A 189 0.17 10.77 -16.11
CA ALA A 189 -1.06 11.37 -15.62
C ALA A 189 -1.04 11.35 -14.08
N ALA A 190 -1.74 12.29 -13.45
CA ALA A 190 -1.96 12.22 -12.01
C ALA A 190 -3.04 11.18 -11.74
N LEU A 191 -2.63 10.02 -11.24
CA LEU A 191 -3.49 8.86 -10.99
C LEU A 191 -3.26 8.31 -9.57
N PRO A 192 -3.49 9.13 -8.52
CA PRO A 192 -3.31 8.69 -7.14
C PRO A 192 -4.26 7.57 -6.77
N THR A 193 -3.84 6.73 -5.84
CA THR A 193 -4.69 5.76 -5.14
C THR A 193 -5.67 6.52 -4.24
N VAL A 194 -6.96 6.26 -4.37
CA VAL A 194 -8.02 6.83 -3.53
C VAL A 194 -8.64 5.77 -2.61
N GLU A 195 -8.49 4.49 -2.95
CA GLU A 195 -8.91 3.36 -2.12
C GLU A 195 -7.89 2.23 -2.28
N LEU A 196 -7.62 1.51 -1.17
CA LEU A 196 -6.80 0.31 -1.14
C LEU A 196 -7.47 -0.73 -0.24
N THR A 197 -7.81 -1.87 -0.82
CA THR A 197 -8.25 -3.07 -0.09
C THR A 197 -7.18 -4.14 -0.21
N ALA A 198 -6.79 -4.76 0.92
CA ALA A 198 -5.84 -5.86 0.91
C ALA A 198 -6.23 -7.00 1.87
N HIS A 199 -5.89 -8.22 1.47
CA HIS A 199 -5.94 -9.44 2.29
C HIS A 199 -4.51 -9.89 2.57
N LEU A 200 -4.18 -10.03 3.86
CA LEU A 200 -2.83 -10.32 4.34
C LEU A 200 -2.75 -11.81 4.67
N ALA A 201 -2.00 -12.57 3.85
CA ALA A 201 -2.02 -14.03 3.90
C ALA A 201 -0.98 -14.63 4.86
N GLY A 202 0.24 -14.12 4.83
CA GLY A 202 1.38 -14.69 5.54
C GLY A 202 1.96 -13.77 6.61
N PRO A 203 3.10 -14.15 7.16
CA PRO A 203 3.89 -13.25 7.97
C PRO A 203 4.34 -12.04 7.14
N THR A 204 4.46 -10.90 7.79
CA THR A 204 5.01 -9.70 7.15
C THR A 204 6.45 -9.98 6.72
N PRO A 205 6.86 -9.64 5.48
CA PRO A 205 8.23 -9.82 5.04
C PRO A 205 9.24 -9.15 5.98
N ALA A 206 10.37 -9.80 6.20
CA ALA A 206 11.45 -9.22 6.99
C ALA A 206 11.97 -7.93 6.33
N GLY A 207 12.55 -7.03 7.13
CA GLY A 207 13.21 -5.83 6.62
C GLY A 207 14.27 -6.18 5.57
N GLY A 208 14.28 -5.51 4.43
CA GLY A 208 15.21 -5.75 3.34
C GLY A 208 14.98 -7.03 2.52
N ALA A 209 13.91 -7.79 2.77
CA ALA A 209 13.54 -8.92 1.92
C ALA A 209 12.99 -8.46 0.58
N TRP A 210 13.29 -9.20 -0.49
CA TRP A 210 12.66 -9.02 -1.78
C TRP A 210 11.23 -9.57 -1.77
N VAL A 211 10.32 -8.82 -2.35
CA VAL A 211 8.91 -9.21 -2.53
C VAL A 211 8.58 -9.12 -4.02
N PHE A 212 8.11 -10.20 -4.58
CA PHE A 212 7.57 -10.24 -5.92
C PHE A 212 6.22 -9.57 -5.94
N VAL A 213 6.03 -8.63 -6.86
CA VAL A 213 4.78 -7.90 -7.07
C VAL A 213 4.33 -8.10 -8.50
N ASP A 214 3.15 -8.66 -8.69
CA ASP A 214 2.47 -8.76 -9.97
C ASP A 214 1.20 -7.90 -9.92
N GLN A 215 1.18 -6.81 -10.66
CA GLN A 215 0.12 -5.81 -10.64
C GLN A 215 -0.44 -5.58 -12.03
N VAL A 216 -1.75 -5.59 -12.16
CA VAL A 216 -2.45 -5.42 -13.43
C VAL A 216 -3.65 -4.50 -13.30
N THR A 217 -3.83 -3.56 -14.24
CA THR A 217 -5.08 -2.81 -14.35
C THR A 217 -6.13 -3.72 -14.96
N THR A 218 -7.11 -4.12 -14.17
CA THR A 218 -8.19 -5.03 -14.58
C THR A 218 -9.39 -4.29 -15.15
N TRP A 219 -9.49 -3.01 -14.83
CA TRP A 219 -10.60 -2.18 -15.31
C TRP A 219 -10.19 -0.70 -15.31
N ALA A 220 -10.60 0.04 -16.33
CA ALA A 220 -10.46 1.49 -16.41
C ALA A 220 -11.62 2.07 -17.22
N ASP A 221 -12.30 3.08 -16.67
CA ASP A 221 -13.39 3.81 -17.32
C ASP A 221 -13.50 5.22 -16.74
N GLY A 222 -13.67 6.20 -17.64
CA GLY A 222 -13.76 7.61 -17.25
C GLY A 222 -12.51 8.08 -16.50
N ASP A 223 -12.69 8.50 -15.25
CA ASP A 223 -11.61 8.99 -14.37
C ASP A 223 -11.12 7.94 -13.35
N ILE A 224 -11.57 6.70 -13.45
CA ILE A 224 -11.23 5.61 -12.53
C ILE A 224 -10.41 4.53 -13.25
N ALA A 225 -9.42 3.98 -12.54
CA ALA A 225 -8.75 2.73 -12.90
C ALA A 225 -8.65 1.84 -11.65
N VAL A 226 -8.76 0.52 -11.86
CA VAL A 226 -8.63 -0.47 -10.79
C VAL A 226 -7.46 -1.39 -11.09
N ASP A 227 -6.49 -1.40 -10.18
CA ASP A 227 -5.34 -2.29 -10.21
C ASP A 227 -5.55 -3.44 -9.22
N ASP A 228 -5.37 -4.68 -9.66
CA ASP A 228 -5.22 -5.86 -8.80
C ASP A 228 -3.73 -6.19 -8.65
N ALA A 229 -3.31 -6.53 -7.44
CA ALA A 229 -1.93 -6.91 -7.15
C ALA A 229 -1.85 -8.18 -6.30
N GLU A 230 -0.86 -9.01 -6.61
CA GLU A 230 -0.46 -10.15 -5.81
C GLU A 230 1.00 -9.98 -5.37
N LEU A 231 1.26 -10.13 -4.06
CA LEU A 231 2.57 -10.02 -3.45
C LEU A 231 3.01 -11.41 -2.97
N ARG A 232 4.24 -11.83 -3.31
CA ARG A 232 4.81 -13.10 -2.91
C ARG A 232 6.23 -12.94 -2.35
N ALA A 233 6.60 -13.78 -1.40
CA ALA A 233 7.97 -13.92 -0.94
C ALA A 233 8.83 -14.65 -1.98
N GLU A 234 10.14 -14.67 -1.78
CA GLU A 234 11.10 -15.32 -2.69
C GLU A 234 10.86 -16.85 -2.83
N ASP A 235 10.31 -17.49 -1.82
CA ASP A 235 9.92 -18.89 -1.85
C ASP A 235 8.57 -19.15 -2.56
N GLY A 236 7.94 -18.10 -3.07
CA GLY A 236 6.63 -18.15 -3.74
C GLY A 236 5.43 -18.20 -2.82
N SER A 237 5.63 -18.14 -1.49
CA SER A 237 4.52 -18.03 -0.55
C SER A 237 3.76 -16.71 -0.70
N LEU A 238 2.45 -16.77 -0.54
CA LEU A 238 1.61 -15.57 -0.64
C LEU A 238 1.82 -14.65 0.56
N VAL A 239 2.14 -13.39 0.30
CA VAL A 239 2.24 -12.32 1.30
C VAL A 239 0.92 -11.58 1.41
N ALA A 240 0.39 -11.12 0.28
CA ALA A 240 -0.87 -10.37 0.24
C ALA A 240 -1.50 -10.40 -1.16
N ARG A 241 -2.81 -10.13 -1.20
CA ARG A 241 -3.52 -9.70 -2.41
C ARG A 241 -4.16 -8.36 -2.14
N ALA A 242 -4.03 -7.45 -3.09
CA ALA A 242 -4.56 -6.10 -2.97
C ALA A 242 -5.33 -5.69 -4.23
N ARG A 243 -6.26 -4.77 -4.01
CA ARG A 243 -6.95 -4.03 -5.07
C ARG A 243 -6.85 -2.56 -4.74
N GLN A 244 -6.57 -1.75 -5.76
CA GLN A 244 -6.48 -0.31 -5.62
C GLN A 244 -7.41 0.36 -6.63
N THR A 245 -8.23 1.27 -6.12
CA THR A 245 -8.96 2.22 -6.96
C THR A 245 -8.11 3.48 -7.10
N ARG A 246 -7.81 3.84 -8.33
CA ARG A 246 -7.06 5.04 -8.68
C ARG A 246 -7.95 6.04 -9.39
N ARG A 247 -7.76 7.31 -9.13
CA ARG A 247 -8.56 8.36 -9.77
C ARG A 247 -7.69 9.28 -10.61
N LEU A 248 -8.07 9.43 -11.88
CA LEU A 248 -7.46 10.41 -12.76
C LEU A 248 -7.86 11.82 -12.31
N LEU A 249 -6.88 12.63 -11.94
CA LEU A 249 -7.11 14.03 -11.64
C LEU A 249 -7.00 14.83 -12.95
N SER A 250 -8.09 15.50 -13.33
CA SER A 250 -8.04 16.51 -14.40
C SER A 250 -7.17 17.67 -13.94
N ARG A 251 -6.29 18.12 -14.81
CA ARG A 251 -5.50 19.36 -14.62
C ARG A 251 -6.41 20.57 -14.70
#